data_4717d20e0baf91ee7c9c177aa3d59336
#
_entry.id   4717d20e0baf91ee7c9c177aa3d59336
#
_cell.length_a   1.000
_cell.length_b   1.000
_cell.length_c   1.000
_cell.angle_alpha   90.00
_cell.angle_beta   90.00
_cell.angle_gamma   90.00
#
_symmetry.space_group_name_H-M   'P 1'
#
loop_
_entity.id
_entity.type
_entity.pdbx_description
1 polymer ?
#
loop_
_entity_poly.entity_id
_entity_poly.type
_entity_poly.pdbx_seq_one_letter_code
_entity_poly.pdbx_strand_id
1 'polypeptide(L)'
;MTAQNSTNVEKETPVVRPRTAARLAAVQAIYQIKMTGGASADIIEEFILFRLPVVNASLGLGAADVQLFKDLASGTASQLSSLDKLIGSALSREASADRLENTLQAILQVGVYELTSSLKTPLEVVISEYVDLTHAFYEKRTADLVNGVLDKLATVRKQKKFG
;
A
#
# COMPACT_ATOMS: atom_id res chain seq x y z
N MET A 1 20.91 0.53 52.01
CA MET A 1 21.36 0.57 50.59
C MET A 1 20.26 -0.02 49.73
N THR A 2 19.42 0.81 49.21
CA THR A 2 18.38 0.42 48.24
C THR A 2 18.92 0.56 46.85
N ALA A 3 19.16 -0.55 46.17
CA ALA A 3 19.42 -0.54 44.76
C ALA A 3 18.14 -0.18 44.01
N GLN A 4 18.09 1.01 43.46
CA GLN A 4 17.03 1.37 42.54
C GLN A 4 17.30 0.69 41.20
N ASN A 5 16.58 -0.40 40.96
CA ASN A 5 16.54 -1.02 39.66
C ASN A 5 15.60 -0.16 38.80
N SER A 6 16.20 0.82 38.14
CA SER A 6 15.52 1.52 37.04
C SER A 6 15.49 0.56 35.85
N THR A 7 14.47 -0.26 35.77
CA THR A 7 14.15 -0.93 34.53
C THR A 7 13.69 0.16 33.55
N ASN A 8 14.66 0.65 32.78
CA ASN A 8 14.41 1.43 31.58
C ASN A 8 13.73 0.46 30.60
N VAL A 9 12.43 0.42 30.63
CA VAL A 9 11.66 -0.15 29.53
C VAL A 9 11.80 0.85 28.40
N GLU A 10 12.87 0.68 27.61
CA GLU A 10 12.93 1.31 26.31
C GLU A 10 11.69 0.84 25.59
N LYS A 11 10.74 1.76 25.36
CA LYS A 11 9.64 1.53 24.43
C LYS A 11 10.30 1.28 23.08
N GLU A 12 10.40 0.02 22.70
CA GLU A 12 10.79 -0.33 21.35
C GLU A 12 9.80 0.35 20.41
N THR A 13 10.24 1.38 19.71
CA THR A 13 9.50 1.97 18.61
C THR A 13 9.29 0.85 17.58
N PRO A 14 8.03 0.56 17.19
CA PRO A 14 7.79 -0.51 16.23
C PRO A 14 8.58 -0.23 14.95
N VAL A 15 9.48 -1.15 14.60
CA VAL A 15 10.29 -1.07 13.40
C VAL A 15 9.38 -1.36 12.20
N VAL A 16 9.05 -0.32 11.43
CA VAL A 16 8.34 -0.48 10.16
C VAL A 16 9.31 -1.11 9.15
N ARG A 17 8.90 -2.21 8.54
CA ARG A 17 9.73 -2.92 7.58
C ARG A 17 9.94 -2.07 6.31
N PRO A 18 11.11 -2.12 5.64
CA PRO A 18 11.39 -1.34 4.44
C PRO A 18 10.36 -1.54 3.32
N ARG A 19 9.86 -2.75 3.14
CA ARG A 19 8.83 -3.04 2.13
C ARG A 19 7.47 -2.46 2.50
N THR A 20 7.08 -2.49 3.77
CA THR A 20 5.87 -1.84 4.27
C THR A 20 5.93 -0.32 4.04
N ALA A 21 7.06 0.31 4.33
CA ALA A 21 7.29 1.73 4.07
C ALA A 21 7.20 2.07 2.58
N ALA A 22 7.74 1.22 1.71
CA ALA A 22 7.65 1.38 0.25
C ALA A 22 6.20 1.32 -0.24
N ARG A 23 5.38 0.43 0.29
CA ARG A 23 3.95 0.32 -0.06
C ARG A 23 3.17 1.55 0.38
N LEU A 24 3.39 2.03 1.59
CA LEU A 24 2.77 3.27 2.07
C LEU A 24 3.16 4.45 1.19
N ALA A 25 4.44 4.60 0.87
CA ALA A 25 4.91 5.68 0.00
C ALA A 25 4.30 5.59 -1.40
N ALA A 26 4.14 4.39 -1.96
CA ALA A 26 3.48 4.20 -3.25
C ALA A 26 2.01 4.65 -3.22
N VAL A 27 1.27 4.34 -2.16
CA VAL A 27 -0.11 4.82 -1.96
C VAL A 27 -0.15 6.34 -1.92
N GLN A 28 0.76 6.97 -1.18
CA GLN A 28 0.86 8.43 -1.09
C GLN A 28 1.20 9.07 -2.44
N ALA A 29 2.10 8.47 -3.21
CA ALA A 29 2.45 8.94 -4.55
C ALA A 29 1.27 8.88 -5.52
N ILE A 30 0.54 7.77 -5.53
CA ILE A 30 -0.67 7.61 -6.37
C ILE A 30 -1.74 8.61 -5.97
N TYR A 31 -1.96 8.82 -4.68
CA TYR A 31 -2.86 9.86 -4.20
C TYR A 31 -2.45 11.25 -4.73
N GLN A 32 -1.17 11.61 -4.63
CA GLN A 32 -0.67 12.90 -5.10
C GLN A 32 -0.82 13.07 -6.61
N ILE A 33 -0.51 12.06 -7.41
CA ILE A 33 -0.70 12.07 -8.87
C ILE A 33 -2.17 12.38 -9.20
N LYS A 34 -3.08 11.71 -8.51
CA LYS A 34 -4.52 11.90 -8.71
C LYS A 34 -4.98 13.32 -8.34
N MET A 35 -4.52 13.83 -7.21
CA MET A 35 -4.96 15.14 -6.69
C MET A 35 -4.36 16.32 -7.44
N THR A 36 -3.14 16.20 -7.93
CA THR A 36 -2.42 17.31 -8.60
C THR A 36 -2.54 17.26 -10.13
N GLY A 37 -2.86 16.11 -10.70
CA GLY A 37 -2.82 15.91 -12.15
C GLY A 37 -1.41 16.02 -12.74
N GLY A 38 -0.37 16.01 -11.90
CA GLY A 38 1.02 16.10 -12.32
C GLY A 38 1.52 14.84 -13.04
N ALA A 39 2.66 14.98 -13.75
CA ALA A 39 3.29 13.86 -14.42
C ALA A 39 3.75 12.82 -13.40
N SER A 40 3.35 11.56 -13.58
CA SER A 40 3.66 10.49 -12.64
C SER A 40 5.17 10.30 -12.44
N ALA A 41 5.94 10.37 -13.52
CA ALA A 41 7.40 10.24 -13.46
C ALA A 41 8.06 11.29 -12.55
N ASP A 42 7.61 12.54 -12.63
CA ASP A 42 8.15 13.64 -11.82
C ASP A 42 7.81 13.47 -10.33
N ILE A 43 6.58 13.06 -10.04
CA ILE A 43 6.14 12.82 -8.66
C ILE A 43 6.89 11.64 -8.04
N ILE A 44 7.06 10.55 -8.78
CA ILE A 44 7.81 9.37 -8.32
C ILE A 44 9.26 9.74 -8.04
N GLU A 45 9.90 10.50 -8.92
CA GLU A 45 11.27 10.96 -8.72
C GLU A 45 11.40 11.86 -7.49
N GLU A 46 10.47 12.78 -7.28
CA GLU A 46 10.42 13.64 -6.09
C GLU A 46 10.32 12.81 -4.80
N PHE A 47 9.49 11.77 -4.79
CA PHE A 47 9.40 10.86 -3.65
C PHE A 47 10.74 10.16 -3.36
N ILE A 48 11.40 9.66 -4.39
CA ILE A 48 12.69 8.97 -4.24
C ILE A 48 13.76 9.91 -3.69
N LEU A 49 13.84 11.13 -4.22
CA LEU A 49 14.89 12.08 -3.85
C LEU A 49 14.66 12.75 -2.51
N PHE A 50 13.41 13.08 -2.17
CA PHE A 50 13.13 13.99 -1.05
C PHE A 50 12.26 13.39 0.05
N ARG A 51 11.30 12.53 -0.27
CA ARG A 51 10.34 12.02 0.72
C ARG A 51 10.77 10.73 1.38
N LEU A 52 11.23 9.76 0.63
CA LEU A 52 11.69 8.49 1.19
C LEU A 52 12.84 8.65 2.18
N PRO A 53 13.87 9.49 1.90
CA PRO A 53 14.95 9.70 2.87
C PRO A 53 14.47 10.31 4.18
N VAL A 54 13.52 11.25 4.15
CA VAL A 54 12.96 11.88 5.35
C VAL A 54 12.14 10.89 6.16
N VAL A 55 11.28 10.12 5.51
CA VAL A 55 10.48 9.08 6.18
C VAL A 55 11.38 8.05 6.83
N ASN A 56 12.42 7.59 6.14
CA ASN A 56 13.37 6.64 6.68
C ASN A 56 14.09 7.18 7.91
N ALA A 57 14.52 8.43 7.89
CA ALA A 57 15.19 9.08 9.01
C ALA A 57 14.26 9.23 10.22
N SER A 58 13.02 9.65 10.01
CA SER A 58 12.06 9.91 11.09
C SER A 58 11.53 8.63 11.76
N LEU A 59 11.50 7.51 11.04
CA LEU A 59 11.03 6.23 11.55
C LEU A 59 12.16 5.33 12.06
N GLY A 60 13.41 5.79 12.03
CA GLY A 60 14.57 4.97 12.40
C GLY A 60 14.78 3.77 11.48
N LEU A 61 14.25 3.85 10.28
CA LEU A 61 14.31 2.77 9.30
C LEU A 61 15.65 2.80 8.56
N GLY A 62 16.20 1.63 8.30
CA GLY A 62 17.06 1.45 7.15
C GLY A 62 16.33 1.87 5.88
N ALA A 63 17.03 2.06 4.77
CA ALA A 63 16.45 2.53 3.53
C ALA A 63 15.15 1.78 3.18
N ALA A 64 14.05 2.51 2.92
CA ALA A 64 12.86 1.92 2.31
C ALA A 64 13.29 1.19 1.03
N ASP A 65 12.57 0.12 0.68
CA ASP A 65 12.82 -0.58 -0.57
C ASP A 65 12.45 0.33 -1.76
N VAL A 66 13.41 1.10 -2.23
CA VAL A 66 13.24 2.08 -3.31
C VAL A 66 12.80 1.39 -4.60
N GLN A 67 13.34 0.20 -4.89
CA GLN A 67 12.98 -0.53 -6.10
C GLN A 67 11.51 -0.98 -6.03
N LEU A 68 11.06 -1.51 -4.89
CA LEU A 68 9.65 -1.87 -4.70
C LEU A 68 8.74 -0.65 -4.83
N PHE A 69 9.10 0.46 -4.19
CA PHE A 69 8.37 1.72 -4.33
C PHE A 69 8.21 2.13 -5.79
N LYS A 70 9.31 2.14 -6.52
CA LYS A 70 9.32 2.53 -7.93
C LYS A 70 8.45 1.60 -8.79
N ASP A 71 8.57 0.30 -8.60
CA ASP A 71 7.78 -0.70 -9.32
C ASP A 71 6.29 -0.54 -9.04
N LEU A 72 5.91 -0.37 -7.78
CA LEU A 72 4.51 -0.19 -7.38
C LEU A 72 3.92 1.12 -7.91
N ALA A 73 4.62 2.23 -7.70
CA ALA A 73 4.11 3.55 -8.10
C ALA A 73 4.03 3.69 -9.61
N SER A 74 5.08 3.30 -10.35
CA SER A 74 5.11 3.39 -11.81
C SER A 74 4.10 2.43 -12.45
N GLY A 75 4.04 1.20 -11.99
CA GLY A 75 3.11 0.20 -12.52
C GLY A 75 1.66 0.58 -12.27
N THR A 76 1.34 1.02 -11.07
CA THR A 76 -0.02 1.48 -10.72
C THR A 76 -0.42 2.68 -11.58
N ALA A 77 0.44 3.70 -11.66
CA ALA A 77 0.17 4.91 -12.43
C ALA A 77 -0.09 4.62 -13.92
N SER A 78 0.57 3.62 -14.48
CA SER A 78 0.39 3.23 -15.89
C SER A 78 -0.88 2.43 -16.17
N GLN A 79 -1.56 1.92 -15.15
CA GLN A 79 -2.69 0.99 -15.28
C GLN A 79 -3.96 1.42 -14.51
N LEU A 80 -4.08 2.68 -14.13
CA LEU A 80 -5.17 3.16 -13.27
C LEU A 80 -6.56 2.77 -13.79
N SER A 81 -6.82 2.96 -15.07
CA SER A 81 -8.11 2.62 -15.67
C SER A 81 -8.43 1.12 -15.59
N SER A 82 -7.47 0.27 -15.90
CA SER A 82 -7.62 -1.19 -15.80
C SER A 82 -7.81 -1.64 -14.36
N LEU A 83 -7.07 -1.04 -13.43
CA LEU A 83 -7.18 -1.34 -12.00
C LEU A 83 -8.55 -0.94 -11.45
N ASP A 84 -9.08 0.21 -11.85
CA ASP A 84 -10.42 0.66 -11.43
C ASP A 84 -11.52 -0.29 -11.92
N LYS A 85 -11.39 -0.86 -13.12
CA LYS A 85 -12.31 -1.87 -13.62
C LYS A 85 -12.26 -3.15 -12.79
N LEU A 86 -11.06 -3.62 -12.43
CA LEU A 86 -10.91 -4.79 -11.56
C LEU A 86 -11.51 -4.53 -10.18
N ILE A 87 -11.21 -3.41 -9.58
CA ILE A 87 -11.76 -3.01 -8.28
C ILE A 87 -13.29 -2.97 -8.36
N GLY A 88 -13.84 -2.33 -9.38
CA GLY A 88 -15.28 -2.23 -9.59
C GLY A 88 -15.95 -3.61 -9.72
N SER A 89 -15.29 -4.56 -10.38
CA SER A 89 -15.81 -5.93 -10.52
C SER A 89 -15.90 -6.70 -9.20
N ALA A 90 -15.07 -6.33 -8.23
CA ALA A 90 -14.99 -6.97 -6.92
C ALA A 90 -15.84 -6.28 -5.84
N LEU A 91 -16.26 -5.05 -6.07
CA LEU A 91 -17.14 -4.30 -5.16
C LEU A 91 -18.57 -4.82 -5.24
N SER A 92 -19.32 -4.66 -4.14
CA SER A 92 -20.76 -4.92 -4.14
C SER A 92 -21.50 -3.94 -5.08
N ARG A 93 -22.72 -4.31 -5.49
CA ARG A 93 -23.55 -3.47 -6.41
C ARG A 93 -23.78 -2.04 -5.92
N GLU A 94 -23.73 -1.82 -4.60
CA GLU A 94 -23.99 -0.51 -3.98
C GLU A 94 -22.75 0.38 -3.93
N ALA A 95 -21.55 -0.17 -4.22
CA ALA A 95 -20.30 0.55 -4.21
C ALA A 95 -19.68 0.54 -5.60
N SER A 96 -19.18 1.67 -6.06
CA SER A 96 -18.40 1.80 -7.28
C SER A 96 -17.03 2.39 -6.97
N ALA A 97 -16.02 2.05 -7.79
CA ALA A 97 -14.66 2.56 -7.60
C ALA A 97 -14.62 4.11 -7.55
N ASP A 98 -15.44 4.76 -8.36
CA ASP A 98 -15.51 6.23 -8.44
C ASP A 98 -16.06 6.91 -7.17
N ARG A 99 -16.81 6.18 -6.36
CA ARG A 99 -17.40 6.69 -5.12
C ARG A 99 -16.53 6.44 -3.88
N LEU A 100 -15.45 5.72 -4.03
CA LEU A 100 -14.53 5.50 -2.93
C LEU A 100 -13.77 6.79 -2.61
N GLU A 101 -13.53 7.01 -1.34
CA GLU A 101 -12.71 8.12 -0.90
C GLU A 101 -11.29 7.97 -1.50
N ASN A 102 -10.65 9.08 -1.83
CA ASN A 102 -9.44 9.10 -2.67
C ASN A 102 -8.27 8.28 -2.09
N THR A 103 -8.06 8.34 -0.78
CA THR A 103 -6.99 7.54 -0.14
C THR A 103 -7.31 6.05 -0.21
N LEU A 104 -8.55 5.66 0.05
CA LEU A 104 -9.00 4.28 -0.03
C LEU A 104 -8.88 3.74 -1.47
N GLN A 105 -9.24 4.54 -2.45
CA GLN A 105 -9.07 4.19 -3.86
C GLN A 105 -7.58 3.97 -4.19
N ALA A 106 -6.68 4.84 -3.70
CA ALA A 106 -5.24 4.67 -3.90
C ALA A 106 -4.71 3.39 -3.24
N ILE A 107 -5.15 3.06 -2.03
CA ILE A 107 -4.79 1.81 -1.35
C ILE A 107 -5.19 0.60 -2.20
N LEU A 108 -6.41 0.58 -2.69
CA LEU A 108 -6.91 -0.52 -3.53
C LEU A 108 -6.17 -0.58 -4.87
N GLN A 109 -5.90 0.55 -5.51
CA GLN A 109 -5.18 0.58 -6.79
C GLN A 109 -3.78 -0.01 -6.65
N VAL A 110 -3.00 0.41 -5.67
CA VAL A 110 -1.65 -0.13 -5.43
C VAL A 110 -1.71 -1.60 -5.01
N GLY A 111 -2.63 -1.94 -4.11
CA GLY A 111 -2.81 -3.32 -3.65
C GLY A 111 -3.19 -4.28 -4.76
N VAL A 112 -4.13 -3.91 -5.62
CA VAL A 112 -4.54 -4.73 -6.76
C VAL A 112 -3.42 -4.83 -7.80
N TYR A 113 -2.67 -3.75 -8.03
CA TYR A 113 -1.50 -3.82 -8.89
C TYR A 113 -0.49 -4.85 -8.38
N GLU A 114 -0.10 -4.78 -7.11
CA GLU A 114 0.84 -5.75 -6.54
C GLU A 114 0.30 -7.17 -6.60
N LEU A 115 -0.99 -7.35 -6.30
CA LEU A 115 -1.65 -8.64 -6.31
C LEU A 115 -1.67 -9.30 -7.69
N THR A 116 -1.85 -8.49 -8.74
CA THR A 116 -1.99 -8.97 -10.13
C THR A 116 -0.71 -8.89 -10.95
N SER A 117 0.31 -8.25 -10.42
CA SER A 117 1.62 -8.15 -11.07
C SER A 117 2.42 -9.45 -10.90
N SER A 118 3.49 -9.58 -11.69
CA SER A 118 4.43 -10.70 -11.60
C SER A 118 5.44 -10.55 -10.46
N LEU A 119 5.24 -9.62 -9.54
CA LEU A 119 6.06 -9.47 -8.36
C LEU A 119 5.97 -10.73 -7.49
N LYS A 120 7.10 -11.15 -6.92
CA LYS A 120 7.26 -12.45 -6.25
C LYS A 120 6.68 -12.50 -4.84
N THR A 121 5.87 -11.53 -4.44
CA THR A 121 5.26 -11.51 -3.11
C THR A 121 4.08 -12.49 -3.05
N PRO A 122 4.03 -13.38 -2.06
CA PRO A 122 2.87 -14.26 -1.88
C PRO A 122 1.58 -13.48 -1.71
N LEU A 123 0.47 -13.99 -2.27
CA LEU A 123 -0.83 -13.31 -2.26
C LEU A 123 -1.32 -12.99 -0.84
N GLU A 124 -1.12 -13.89 0.11
CA GLU A 124 -1.50 -13.71 1.50
C GLU A 124 -0.75 -12.56 2.17
N VAL A 125 0.52 -12.37 1.82
CA VAL A 125 1.34 -11.26 2.31
C VAL A 125 0.86 -9.95 1.72
N VAL A 126 0.56 -9.90 0.43
CA VAL A 126 0.02 -8.70 -0.23
C VAL A 126 -1.28 -8.28 0.45
N ILE A 127 -2.22 -9.18 0.62
CA ILE A 127 -3.51 -8.89 1.26
C ILE A 127 -3.30 -8.36 2.68
N SER A 128 -2.50 -9.04 3.48
CA SER A 128 -2.20 -8.65 4.86
C SER A 128 -1.59 -7.25 4.95
N GLU A 129 -0.64 -6.93 4.08
CA GLU A 129 0.04 -5.63 4.08
C GLU A 129 -0.93 -4.47 3.80
N TYR A 130 -1.81 -4.60 2.82
CA TYR A 130 -2.76 -3.54 2.49
C TYR A 130 -3.93 -3.46 3.46
N VAL A 131 -4.34 -4.55 4.06
CA VAL A 131 -5.31 -4.54 5.17
C VAL A 131 -4.72 -3.82 6.38
N ASP A 132 -3.49 -4.13 6.77
CA ASP A 132 -2.80 -3.48 7.89
C ASP A 132 -2.61 -1.97 7.63
N LEU A 133 -2.24 -1.62 6.41
CA LEU A 133 -2.11 -0.22 6.00
C LEU A 133 -3.46 0.51 6.11
N THR A 134 -4.55 -0.14 5.74
CA THR A 134 -5.89 0.43 5.86
C THR A 134 -6.29 0.68 7.32
N HIS A 135 -5.93 -0.22 8.23
CA HIS A 135 -6.17 -0.04 9.67
C HIS A 135 -5.49 1.20 10.26
N ALA A 136 -4.42 1.70 9.64
CA ALA A 136 -3.75 2.93 10.09
C ALA A 136 -4.58 4.20 9.83
N PHE A 137 -5.51 4.18 8.86
CA PHE A 137 -6.29 5.34 8.41
C PHE A 137 -7.79 5.22 8.65
N TYR A 138 -8.30 4.00 8.75
CA TYR A 138 -9.74 3.72 8.73
C TYR A 138 -10.13 2.72 9.83
N GLU A 139 -11.45 2.65 10.07
CA GLU A 139 -12.05 1.67 10.97
C GLU A 139 -12.03 0.26 10.37
N LYS A 140 -12.26 -0.73 11.21
CA LYS A 140 -12.29 -2.16 10.84
C LYS A 140 -13.18 -2.45 9.63
N ARG A 141 -14.33 -1.81 9.52
CA ARG A 141 -15.26 -2.01 8.40
C ARG A 141 -14.62 -1.73 7.05
N THR A 142 -13.82 -0.67 6.96
CA THR A 142 -13.09 -0.30 5.74
C THR A 142 -11.97 -1.30 5.44
N ALA A 143 -11.26 -1.74 6.46
CA ALA A 143 -10.23 -2.78 6.30
C ALA A 143 -10.85 -4.11 5.84
N ASP A 144 -12.03 -4.46 6.32
CA ASP A 144 -12.77 -5.64 5.87
C ASP A 144 -13.18 -5.52 4.39
N LEU A 145 -13.54 -4.33 3.93
CA LEU A 145 -13.79 -4.06 2.50
C LEU A 145 -12.54 -4.33 1.65
N VAL A 146 -11.40 -3.79 2.06
CA VAL A 146 -10.13 -4.00 1.36
C VAL A 146 -9.77 -5.48 1.32
N ASN A 147 -9.89 -6.16 2.45
CA ASN A 147 -9.66 -7.61 2.53
C ASN A 147 -10.56 -8.37 1.55
N GLY A 148 -11.85 -8.06 1.52
CA GLY A 148 -12.82 -8.70 0.64
C GLY A 148 -12.52 -8.50 -0.84
N VAL A 149 -12.17 -7.29 -1.25
CA VAL A 149 -11.80 -6.97 -2.64
C VAL A 149 -10.54 -7.73 -3.05
N LEU A 150 -9.49 -7.65 -2.24
CA LEU A 150 -8.21 -8.29 -2.55
C LEU A 150 -8.33 -9.82 -2.56
N ASP A 151 -9.05 -10.39 -1.61
CA ASP A 151 -9.27 -11.83 -1.53
C ASP A 151 -10.05 -12.37 -2.74
N LYS A 152 -11.09 -11.66 -3.15
CA LYS A 152 -11.88 -12.01 -4.34
C LYS A 152 -11.03 -11.99 -5.62
N LEU A 153 -10.20 -10.96 -5.81
CA LEU A 153 -9.31 -10.84 -6.97
C LEU A 153 -8.16 -11.86 -6.91
N ALA A 154 -7.66 -12.18 -5.74
CA ALA A 154 -6.67 -13.24 -5.55
C ALA A 154 -7.23 -14.60 -5.95
N THR A 155 -8.48 -14.90 -5.61
CA THR A 155 -9.16 -16.14 -5.98
C THR A 155 -9.31 -16.27 -7.49
N VAL A 156 -9.72 -15.21 -8.17
CA VAL A 156 -9.81 -15.16 -9.64
C VAL A 156 -8.44 -15.41 -10.28
N ARG A 157 -7.38 -14.80 -9.77
CA ARG A 157 -6.01 -15.02 -10.25
C ARG A 157 -5.56 -16.48 -10.09
N LYS A 158 -5.84 -17.10 -8.95
CA LYS A 158 -5.53 -18.52 -8.71
C LYS A 158 -6.25 -19.44 -9.72
N GLN A 159 -7.52 -19.18 -10.01
CA GLN A 159 -8.30 -19.94 -10.98
C GLN A 159 -7.74 -19.83 -12.39
N LYS A 160 -7.32 -18.66 -12.84
CA LYS A 160 -6.71 -18.44 -14.15
C LYS A 160 -5.36 -19.14 -14.32
N LYS A 161 -4.62 -19.36 -13.23
CA LYS A 161 -3.31 -20.01 -13.26
C LYS A 161 -3.41 -21.53 -13.42
N PHE A 162 -4.56 -22.12 -13.12
CA PHE A 162 -4.81 -23.57 -13.17
C PHE A 162 -5.86 -23.99 -14.22
N GLY A 163 -6.37 -23.02 -14.95
CA GLY A 163 -7.33 -23.24 -16.04
C GLY A 163 -6.69 -23.37 -17.40
#